data_cccf6c80b10118e2c0af79ac6b3ba8ed
#
_entry.id   cccf6c80b10118e2c0af79ac6b3ba8ed
#
_cell.length_a   1.000
_cell.length_b   1.000
_cell.length_c   1.000
_cell.angle_alpha   90.00
_cell.angle_beta   90.00
_cell.angle_gamma   90.00
#
_symmetry.space_group_name_H-M   'P 1'
#
loop_
_entity.id
_entity.type
_entity.pdbx_description
1 polymer ?
#
loop_
_entity_poly.entity_id
_entity_poly.type
_entity_poly.pdbx_seq_one_letter_code
_entity_poly.pdbx_strand_id
1 'polypeptide(L)'
;MVTIRKHACRRDERCFWAKAVSALALGVTASLILSVMPARAAGDPGRGEPLYQRYCAGCHGVDGQGGAKNFMPHVGALTKKGYIDLLEDEYLTMVIAEGGEALGKSAFMPSWKTTLSKQDIADVIAYIRTFTLY
;
A
#
# COMPACT_ATOMS: atom_id res chain seq x y z
N MET A 1 32.03 -48.34 -48.00
CA MET A 1 30.74 -48.76 -47.41
C MET A 1 30.88 -48.76 -45.88
N VAL A 2 30.43 -47.70 -45.22
CA VAL A 2 30.53 -47.58 -43.77
C VAL A 2 29.16 -47.82 -43.20
N THR A 3 29.01 -48.92 -42.46
CA THR A 3 27.75 -49.33 -41.85
C THR A 3 27.55 -48.64 -40.51
N ILE A 4 26.64 -47.66 -40.46
CA ILE A 4 26.26 -46.98 -39.21
C ILE A 4 25.34 -47.90 -38.41
N ARG A 5 25.87 -48.48 -37.34
CA ARG A 5 25.04 -49.23 -36.34
C ARG A 5 24.21 -48.22 -35.56
N LYS A 6 22.91 -48.30 -35.71
CA LYS A 6 21.91 -47.65 -34.84
C LYS A 6 21.95 -48.30 -33.46
N HIS A 7 22.51 -47.67 -32.47
CA HIS A 7 22.40 -48.09 -31.09
C HIS A 7 20.96 -47.76 -30.61
N ALA A 8 20.15 -48.77 -30.51
CA ALA A 8 18.85 -48.66 -29.83
C ALA A 8 19.13 -48.40 -28.34
N CYS A 9 18.65 -47.27 -27.87
CA CYS A 9 18.65 -46.96 -26.44
C CYS A 9 17.76 -47.99 -25.73
N ARG A 10 18.34 -48.91 -25.02
CA ARG A 10 17.59 -49.82 -24.12
C ARG A 10 16.91 -48.92 -23.09
N ARG A 11 15.68 -49.24 -22.85
CA ARG A 11 14.76 -48.67 -21.85
C ARG A 11 15.41 -48.82 -20.47
N ASP A 12 16.27 -47.85 -20.11
CA ASP A 12 17.00 -47.83 -18.85
C ASP A 12 16.26 -46.90 -17.90
N GLU A 13 15.96 -47.36 -16.72
CA GLU A 13 15.24 -46.65 -15.66
C GLU A 13 15.90 -45.32 -15.29
N ARG A 14 17.21 -45.18 -15.60
CA ARG A 14 17.96 -43.93 -15.35
C ARG A 14 17.48 -42.75 -16.17
N CYS A 15 16.92 -42.93 -17.39
CA CYS A 15 16.35 -41.87 -18.19
C CYS A 15 15.02 -41.33 -17.60
N PHE A 16 14.27 -42.21 -16.94
CA PHE A 16 13.01 -41.84 -16.29
C PHE A 16 13.26 -40.97 -15.05
N TRP A 17 14.24 -41.33 -14.23
CA TRP A 17 14.59 -40.57 -13.02
C TRP A 17 15.20 -39.19 -13.33
N ALA A 18 16.02 -39.09 -14.37
CA ALA A 18 16.60 -37.82 -14.79
C ALA A 18 15.53 -36.76 -15.21
N LYS A 19 14.48 -37.23 -15.89
CA LYS A 19 13.36 -36.34 -16.30
C LYS A 19 12.46 -35.98 -15.12
N ALA A 20 12.26 -36.88 -14.16
CA ALA A 20 11.45 -36.65 -12.96
C ALA A 20 12.13 -35.62 -12.02
N VAL A 21 13.45 -35.75 -11.84
CA VAL A 21 14.20 -34.82 -10.97
C VAL A 21 14.21 -33.40 -11.55
N SER A 22 14.34 -33.25 -12.90
CA SER A 22 14.32 -31.94 -13.56
C SER A 22 12.97 -31.25 -13.45
N ALA A 23 11.86 -32.01 -13.53
CA ALA A 23 10.50 -31.44 -13.39
C ALA A 23 10.20 -30.98 -11.94
N LEU A 24 10.70 -31.73 -10.94
CA LEU A 24 10.57 -31.34 -9.53
C LEU A 24 11.39 -30.09 -9.18
N ALA A 25 12.60 -29.97 -9.72
CA ALA A 25 13.46 -28.80 -9.48
C ALA A 25 12.87 -27.51 -10.04
N LEU A 26 12.25 -27.55 -11.23
CA LEU A 26 11.58 -26.40 -11.85
C LEU A 26 10.30 -26.00 -11.09
N GLY A 27 9.57 -26.94 -10.53
CA GLY A 27 8.34 -26.67 -9.75
C GLY A 27 8.63 -25.97 -8.42
N VAL A 28 9.70 -26.35 -7.71
CA VAL A 28 10.07 -25.75 -6.42
C VAL A 28 10.59 -24.34 -6.57
N THR A 29 11.36 -24.04 -7.62
CA THR A 29 11.89 -22.68 -7.88
C THR A 29 10.78 -21.69 -8.28
N ALA A 30 9.77 -22.14 -9.04
CA ALA A 30 8.63 -21.31 -9.42
C ALA A 30 7.75 -20.96 -8.20
N SER A 31 7.57 -21.88 -7.25
CA SER A 31 6.79 -21.63 -6.02
C SER A 31 7.46 -20.63 -5.07
N LEU A 32 8.80 -20.59 -5.00
CA LEU A 32 9.50 -19.67 -4.12
C LEU A 32 9.46 -18.22 -4.60
N ILE A 33 9.31 -17.98 -5.91
CA ILE A 33 9.29 -16.63 -6.48
C ILE A 33 7.95 -15.93 -6.27
N LEU A 34 6.85 -16.69 -6.09
CA LEU A 34 5.51 -16.11 -5.87
C LEU A 34 5.28 -15.58 -4.43
N SER A 35 6.20 -15.84 -3.51
CA SER A 35 5.99 -15.53 -2.08
C SER A 35 6.57 -14.20 -1.62
N VAL A 36 7.18 -13.40 -2.50
CA VAL A 36 7.73 -12.09 -2.17
C VAL A 36 6.94 -10.98 -2.85
N MET A 37 5.62 -10.97 -2.65
CA MET A 37 4.88 -9.72 -2.79
C MET A 37 5.11 -8.92 -1.49
N PRO A 38 5.67 -7.70 -1.57
CA PRO A 38 5.70 -6.86 -0.39
C PRO A 38 4.25 -6.65 0.06
N ALA A 39 3.91 -7.20 1.21
CA ALA A 39 2.66 -6.88 1.87
C ALA A 39 2.66 -5.35 2.05
N ARG A 40 1.72 -4.67 1.40
CA ARG A 40 1.46 -3.27 1.62
C ARG A 40 1.12 -3.16 3.11
N ALA A 41 2.01 -2.57 3.90
CA ALA A 41 1.80 -2.48 5.32
C ALA A 41 0.53 -1.66 5.54
N ALA A 42 -0.48 -2.27 6.15
CA ALA A 42 -1.67 -1.55 6.59
C ALA A 42 -1.23 -0.43 7.54
N GLY A 43 -1.89 0.73 7.47
CA GLY A 43 -1.62 1.82 8.38
C GLY A 43 -1.95 1.44 9.83
N ASP A 44 -1.17 1.95 10.77
CA ASP A 44 -1.35 1.75 12.20
C ASP A 44 -1.90 3.03 12.83
N PRO A 45 -3.14 3.06 13.32
CA PRO A 45 -3.74 4.25 13.90
C PRO A 45 -2.99 4.74 15.16
N GLY A 46 -2.35 3.85 15.93
CA GLY A 46 -1.56 4.23 17.10
C GLY A 46 -0.29 5.02 16.73
N ARG A 47 0.35 4.71 15.60
CA ARG A 47 1.44 5.52 15.04
C ARG A 47 0.92 6.77 14.34
N GLY A 48 -0.25 6.70 13.74
CA GLY A 48 -0.89 7.81 13.03
C GLY A 48 -1.34 8.94 13.94
N GLU A 49 -1.79 8.63 15.16
CA GLU A 49 -2.26 9.62 16.13
C GLU A 49 -1.24 10.75 16.40
N PRO A 50 -0.01 10.48 16.84
CA PRO A 50 0.96 11.55 17.13
C PRO A 50 1.33 12.35 15.86
N LEU A 51 1.36 11.73 14.71
CA LEU A 51 1.59 12.42 13.43
C LEU A 51 0.44 13.36 13.08
N TYR A 52 -0.80 12.88 13.23
CA TYR A 52 -1.99 13.68 13.02
C TYR A 52 -2.03 14.90 13.96
N GLN A 53 -1.80 14.69 15.26
CA GLN A 53 -1.79 15.76 16.24
C GLN A 53 -0.75 16.83 15.91
N ARG A 54 0.42 16.42 15.42
CA ARG A 54 1.51 17.34 15.09
C ARG A 54 1.30 18.13 13.81
N TYR A 55 0.79 17.50 12.75
CA TYR A 55 0.81 18.05 11.40
C TYR A 55 -0.58 18.44 10.88
N CYS A 56 -1.64 17.86 11.40
CA CYS A 56 -2.99 17.96 10.84
C CYS A 56 -3.99 18.67 11.78
N ALA A 57 -3.86 18.44 13.10
CA ALA A 57 -4.83 18.89 14.09
C ALA A 57 -4.98 20.42 14.15
N GLY A 58 -3.92 21.19 13.83
CA GLY A 58 -3.98 22.64 13.81
C GLY A 58 -5.07 23.20 12.89
N CYS A 59 -5.31 22.53 11.76
CA CYS A 59 -6.36 22.90 10.81
C CYS A 59 -7.59 22.05 10.95
N HIS A 60 -7.43 20.72 11.05
CA HIS A 60 -8.52 19.76 11.05
C HIS A 60 -9.18 19.53 12.43
N GLY A 61 -8.59 20.09 13.50
CA GLY A 61 -9.02 19.84 14.89
C GLY A 61 -8.45 18.54 15.46
N VAL A 62 -8.25 18.49 16.77
CA VAL A 62 -7.73 17.31 17.48
C VAL A 62 -8.66 16.11 17.33
N ASP A 63 -9.94 16.37 17.13
CA ASP A 63 -11.03 15.42 16.96
C ASP A 63 -11.50 15.28 15.50
N GLY A 64 -10.84 15.93 14.56
CA GLY A 64 -11.19 15.90 13.13
C GLY A 64 -12.42 16.74 12.74
N GLN A 65 -12.98 17.55 13.64
CA GLN A 65 -14.18 18.36 13.36
C GLN A 65 -13.90 19.70 12.67
N GLY A 66 -12.63 20.04 12.43
CA GLY A 66 -12.22 21.28 11.77
C GLY A 66 -11.98 22.40 12.77
N GLY A 67 -10.81 22.40 13.42
CA GLY A 67 -10.44 23.38 14.47
C GLY A 67 -10.22 24.81 13.97
N ALA A 68 -9.83 24.99 12.69
CA ALA A 68 -9.51 26.30 12.11
C ALA A 68 -10.69 26.98 11.42
N LYS A 69 -11.94 26.62 11.72
CA LYS A 69 -13.14 27.16 11.05
C LYS A 69 -13.25 28.70 11.08
N ASN A 70 -12.68 29.34 12.10
CA ASN A 70 -12.68 30.80 12.22
C ASN A 70 -11.74 31.48 11.20
N PHE A 71 -10.67 30.79 10.78
CA PHE A 71 -9.66 31.30 9.85
C PHE A 71 -9.78 30.67 8.46
N MET A 72 -10.27 29.43 8.40
CA MET A 72 -10.42 28.64 7.18
C MET A 72 -11.79 27.96 7.16
N PRO A 73 -12.86 28.68 6.81
CA PRO A 73 -14.23 28.17 6.87
C PRO A 73 -14.49 26.98 5.94
N HIS A 74 -13.57 26.72 5.01
CA HIS A 74 -13.67 25.62 4.05
C HIS A 74 -12.93 24.34 4.50
N VAL A 75 -12.33 24.30 5.71
CA VAL A 75 -11.77 23.08 6.26
C VAL A 75 -12.91 22.13 6.62
N GLY A 76 -13.11 21.11 5.81
CA GLY A 76 -14.15 20.11 6.03
C GLY A 76 -13.88 19.26 7.25
N ALA A 77 -14.94 18.87 7.96
CA ALA A 77 -14.86 17.92 9.06
C ALA A 77 -14.49 16.51 8.51
N LEU A 78 -13.42 15.94 9.06
CA LEU A 78 -12.99 14.56 8.75
C LEU A 78 -13.91 13.52 9.43
N THR A 79 -14.73 13.95 10.39
CA THR A 79 -15.69 13.11 11.10
C THR A 79 -17.01 12.93 10.35
N LYS A 80 -17.19 13.60 9.20
CA LYS A 80 -18.45 13.55 8.46
C LYS A 80 -18.68 12.15 7.88
N LYS A 81 -19.57 11.38 8.50
CA LYS A 81 -20.05 10.08 8.01
C LYS A 81 -20.56 10.19 6.57
N GLY A 82 -20.33 9.14 5.76
CA GLY A 82 -20.74 9.13 4.36
C GLY A 82 -19.88 10.03 3.45
N TYR A 83 -18.78 10.57 3.94
CA TYR A 83 -17.82 11.31 3.13
C TYR A 83 -16.42 10.69 3.21
N ILE A 84 -15.76 10.76 4.37
CA ILE A 84 -14.38 10.24 4.52
C ILE A 84 -14.33 8.72 4.38
N ASP A 85 -15.32 8.01 4.91
CA ASP A 85 -15.44 6.55 4.82
C ASP A 85 -15.72 6.03 3.40
N LEU A 86 -16.24 6.88 2.50
CA LEU A 86 -16.42 6.55 1.07
C LEU A 86 -15.19 6.85 0.20
N LEU A 87 -14.20 7.59 0.72
CA LEU A 87 -12.99 7.91 -0.02
C LEU A 87 -11.97 6.76 0.07
N GLU A 88 -11.43 6.36 -1.06
CA GLU A 88 -10.38 5.34 -1.13
C GLU A 88 -9.08 5.83 -0.49
N ASP A 89 -8.31 4.91 0.10
CA ASP A 89 -7.03 5.26 0.75
C ASP A 89 -6.00 5.82 -0.24
N GLU A 90 -6.04 5.38 -1.51
CA GLU A 90 -5.24 5.96 -2.58
C GLU A 90 -5.50 7.45 -2.76
N TYR A 91 -6.77 7.83 -2.74
CA TYR A 91 -7.16 9.22 -2.89
C TYR A 91 -6.71 10.06 -1.69
N LEU A 92 -6.92 9.56 -0.47
CA LEU A 92 -6.46 10.20 0.75
C LEU A 92 -4.93 10.33 0.78
N THR A 93 -4.23 9.30 0.33
CA THR A 93 -2.76 9.32 0.18
C THR A 93 -2.32 10.43 -0.77
N MET A 94 -2.97 10.58 -1.92
CA MET A 94 -2.68 11.66 -2.87
C MET A 94 -2.93 13.03 -2.27
N VAL A 95 -4.09 13.24 -1.61
CA VAL A 95 -4.44 14.52 -0.99
C VAL A 95 -3.41 14.93 0.06
N ILE A 96 -2.97 14.01 0.91
CA ILE A 96 -1.97 14.28 1.95
C ILE A 96 -0.60 14.50 1.33
N ALA A 97 -0.18 13.62 0.41
CA ALA A 97 1.15 13.70 -0.20
C ALA A 97 1.33 14.96 -1.03
N GLU A 98 0.41 15.26 -1.93
CA GLU A 98 0.54 16.35 -2.90
C GLU A 98 -0.03 17.69 -2.41
N GLY A 99 -0.87 17.68 -1.38
CA GLY A 99 -1.57 18.85 -0.90
C GLY A 99 -2.85 19.16 -1.66
N GLY A 100 -3.65 20.10 -1.13
CA GLY A 100 -4.97 20.38 -1.66
C GLY A 100 -4.96 21.02 -3.05
N GLU A 101 -4.03 21.93 -3.32
CA GLU A 101 -3.95 22.66 -4.59
C GLU A 101 -3.75 21.72 -5.79
N ALA A 102 -2.89 20.73 -5.66
CA ALA A 102 -2.62 19.76 -6.73
C ALA A 102 -3.86 18.97 -7.18
N LEU A 103 -4.88 18.93 -6.33
CA LEU A 103 -6.15 18.22 -6.58
C LEU A 103 -7.35 19.14 -6.74
N GLY A 104 -7.10 20.41 -7.06
CA GLY A 104 -8.14 21.42 -7.24
C GLY A 104 -8.91 21.75 -5.97
N LYS A 105 -8.30 21.53 -4.79
CA LYS A 105 -8.84 21.86 -3.46
C LYS A 105 -8.13 23.09 -2.88
N SER A 106 -8.28 23.31 -1.58
CA SER A 106 -7.69 24.47 -0.92
C SER A 106 -6.16 24.45 -0.95
N ALA A 107 -5.55 25.54 -1.41
CA ALA A 107 -4.09 25.75 -1.37
C ALA A 107 -3.54 25.85 0.08
N PHE A 108 -4.40 26.03 1.08
CA PHE A 108 -3.99 26.04 2.49
C PHE A 108 -3.61 24.66 3.03
N MET A 109 -3.99 23.58 2.37
CA MET A 109 -3.51 22.23 2.71
C MET A 109 -2.18 22.00 2.00
N PRO A 110 -1.04 22.00 2.72
CA PRO A 110 0.26 21.85 2.10
C PRO A 110 0.53 20.40 1.67
N SER A 111 1.54 20.23 0.81
CA SER A 111 2.09 18.93 0.47
C SER A 111 2.94 18.40 1.62
N TRP A 112 2.74 17.12 1.99
CA TRP A 112 3.46 16.47 3.08
C TRP A 112 4.47 15.43 2.61
N LYS A 113 4.59 15.16 1.31
CA LYS A 113 5.46 14.11 0.74
C LYS A 113 6.95 14.25 1.06
N THR A 114 7.41 15.45 1.40
CA THR A 114 8.80 15.71 1.80
C THR A 114 9.03 15.56 3.30
N THR A 115 7.97 15.56 4.10
CA THR A 115 8.00 15.53 5.57
C THR A 115 7.59 14.17 6.11
N LEU A 116 6.60 13.53 5.49
CA LEU A 116 6.04 12.24 5.88
C LEU A 116 6.43 11.17 4.87
N SER A 117 6.87 10.02 5.37
CA SER A 117 7.05 8.84 4.52
C SER A 117 5.70 8.29 4.03
N LYS A 118 5.73 7.39 3.04
CA LYS A 118 4.51 6.70 2.60
C LYS A 118 3.82 5.91 3.73
N GLN A 119 4.62 5.35 4.66
CA GLN A 119 4.09 4.64 5.81
C GLN A 119 3.45 5.59 6.81
N ASP A 120 4.07 6.74 7.09
CA ASP A 120 3.50 7.75 7.98
C ASP A 120 2.15 8.25 7.44
N ILE A 121 2.03 8.45 6.14
CA ILE A 121 0.76 8.84 5.49
C ILE A 121 -0.29 7.74 5.66
N ALA A 122 0.08 6.47 5.46
CA ALA A 122 -0.84 5.35 5.67
C ALA A 122 -1.29 5.25 7.14
N ASP A 123 -0.40 5.48 8.09
CA ASP A 123 -0.69 5.48 9.52
C ASP A 123 -1.65 6.63 9.89
N VAL A 124 -1.42 7.83 9.36
CA VAL A 124 -2.33 8.98 9.53
C VAL A 124 -3.71 8.68 8.95
N ILE A 125 -3.80 8.06 7.77
CA ILE A 125 -5.09 7.66 7.18
C ILE A 125 -5.82 6.66 8.08
N ALA A 126 -5.10 5.66 8.60
CA ALA A 126 -5.67 4.70 9.54
C ALA A 126 -6.23 5.38 10.80
N TYR A 127 -5.55 6.39 11.32
CA TYR A 127 -6.04 7.18 12.45
C TYR A 127 -7.28 8.02 12.09
N ILE A 128 -7.29 8.70 10.93
CA ILE A 128 -8.45 9.46 10.44
C ILE A 128 -9.69 8.57 10.31
N ARG A 129 -9.53 7.31 9.88
CA ARG A 129 -10.62 6.32 9.79
C ARG A 129 -11.27 6.04 11.15
N THR A 130 -10.54 6.23 12.25
CA THR A 130 -11.13 6.03 13.59
C THR A 130 -12.19 7.08 13.94
N PHE A 131 -12.15 8.28 13.35
CA PHE A 131 -13.10 9.36 13.61
C PHE A 131 -14.52 9.05 13.13
N THR A 132 -14.68 8.17 12.15
CA THR A 132 -15.99 7.82 11.57
C THR A 132 -16.67 6.64 12.27
N LEU A 133 -15.99 6.03 13.24
CA LEU A 133 -16.50 4.87 13.98
C LEU A 133 -17.47 5.25 15.11
N TYR A 134 -17.62 6.55 15.43
CA TYR A 134 -18.42 7.07 16.54
C TYR A 134 -19.53 8.00 16.08
#